data_0d303926d81f9cdc303f6c4d798af2e3
#
_entry.id   0d303926d81f9cdc303f6c4d798af2e3
#
_cell.length_a   1.000
_cell.length_b   1.000
_cell.length_c   1.000
_cell.angle_alpha   90.00
_cell.angle_beta   90.00
_cell.angle_gamma   90.00
#
_symmetry.space_group_name_H-M   'P 1'
#
loop_
_entity.id
_entity.type
_entity.pdbx_description
1 polymer ?
#
loop_
_entity_poly.entity_id
_entity_poly.type
_entity_poly.pdbx_seq_one_letter_code
_entity_poly.pdbx_strand_id
1 'polypeptide(L)'
;AREACNPYYDALPAIVQEYMDKVNKKIGTNYALFNYHGAQDAEHVIVAMGSVNETIEETIDYMVEKTGAKVGLIKVRLYRPFATDAFLKAIPKTVKTISVLDRTKEPGSIGEPLYLDVVAALSDSEFKNVTVLSGRYGLGSKDTTPAQIVAVYNNKDKKRFTIGINDDVTHLSLEVGPAIVTTPAGTVNCKFWGLGADGTVGANKNSIKIIGDNTDKYAQAYFDYDSKKSGGVTMSHLRFGDKPIKSTYLIKRANFVACHNPSYMTKFNMVQELVDGGTFLLNCTWSKDEVEKHIPGQVKKYMAEHNIKFYIINGVKIGIETGMGPTRINTILQSAFFTLTGIIPKEQANKLMKDAAEKTYGRKGEDVVKKNWAAIDAGANAFEEVEVKKEWASCADEGLEFKTKTEGRKDILDFVNNVQNYISAQEGNNLPVSAFTSYVDGSTPIG
;
A
#
# COMPACT_ATOMS: atom_id res chain seq x y z
N ALA A 1 39.43 19.33 -18.58
CA ALA A 1 38.96 19.13 -17.22
C ALA A 1 37.97 17.97 -17.13
N ARG A 2 36.94 17.90 -18.00
CA ARG A 2 35.91 16.83 -17.93
C ARG A 2 36.46 15.44 -18.22
N GLU A 3 37.32 15.29 -19.22
CA GLU A 3 38.00 14.03 -19.53
C GLU A 3 38.90 13.57 -18.36
N ALA A 4 39.56 14.53 -17.68
CA ALA A 4 40.41 14.21 -16.53
C ALA A 4 39.64 13.62 -15.32
N CYS A 5 38.30 13.73 -15.25
CA CYS A 5 37.48 13.13 -14.24
C CYS A 5 37.12 11.65 -14.52
N ASN A 6 37.25 11.18 -15.76
CA ASN A 6 36.86 9.84 -16.16
C ASN A 6 37.45 8.72 -15.29
N PRO A 7 38.75 8.75 -14.91
CA PRO A 7 39.30 7.69 -14.05
C PRO A 7 38.59 7.50 -12.70
N TYR A 8 38.02 8.58 -12.16
CA TYR A 8 37.23 8.48 -10.90
C TYR A 8 35.91 7.78 -11.13
N TYR A 9 35.22 8.07 -12.26
CA TYR A 9 33.97 7.39 -12.59
C TYR A 9 34.23 5.93 -12.99
N ASP A 10 35.29 5.63 -13.68
CA ASP A 10 35.68 4.28 -14.09
C ASP A 10 36.01 3.38 -12.87
N ALA A 11 36.64 3.96 -11.83
CA ALA A 11 36.94 3.24 -10.59
C ALA A 11 35.74 3.02 -9.69
N LEU A 12 34.68 3.84 -9.80
CA LEU A 12 33.58 3.84 -8.83
C LEU A 12 32.80 2.50 -8.76
N PRO A 13 32.47 1.79 -9.86
CA PRO A 13 31.78 0.51 -9.77
C PRO A 13 32.53 -0.52 -8.91
N ALA A 14 33.85 -0.64 -9.06
CA ALA A 14 34.66 -1.56 -8.28
C ALA A 14 34.67 -1.18 -6.78
N ILE A 15 34.79 0.11 -6.48
CA ILE A 15 34.75 0.62 -5.11
C ILE A 15 33.38 0.33 -4.46
N VAL A 16 32.28 0.60 -5.18
CA VAL A 16 30.91 0.33 -4.66
C VAL A 16 30.74 -1.16 -4.41
N GLN A 17 31.18 -2.02 -5.33
CA GLN A 17 31.06 -3.48 -5.15
C GLN A 17 31.87 -3.95 -3.91
N GLU A 18 33.08 -3.43 -3.73
CA GLU A 18 33.90 -3.76 -2.54
C GLU A 18 33.17 -3.43 -1.22
N TYR A 19 32.49 -2.26 -1.17
CA TYR A 19 31.69 -1.90 0.02
C TYR A 19 30.43 -2.74 0.16
N MET A 20 29.75 -3.08 -0.94
CA MET A 20 28.64 -4.03 -0.91
C MET A 20 29.08 -5.39 -0.35
N ASP A 21 30.25 -5.89 -0.75
CA ASP A 21 30.80 -7.16 -0.24
C ASP A 21 31.12 -7.11 1.25
N LYS A 22 31.62 -5.98 1.75
CA LYS A 22 31.84 -5.76 3.18
C LYS A 22 30.52 -5.79 3.97
N VAL A 23 29.46 -5.15 3.44
CA VAL A 23 28.10 -5.17 4.01
C VAL A 23 27.54 -6.58 3.97
N ASN A 24 27.62 -7.26 2.83
CA ASN A 24 27.14 -8.63 2.65
C ASN A 24 27.76 -9.59 3.68
N LYS A 25 29.07 -9.49 3.90
CA LYS A 25 29.78 -10.28 4.90
C LYS A 25 29.31 -9.98 6.33
N LYS A 26 28.98 -8.71 6.62
CA LYS A 26 28.61 -8.27 7.97
C LYS A 26 27.19 -8.64 8.37
N ILE A 27 26.23 -8.59 7.45
CA ILE A 27 24.80 -8.77 7.74
C ILE A 27 24.12 -9.89 6.94
N GLY A 28 24.90 -10.71 6.19
CA GLY A 28 24.37 -11.89 5.49
C GLY A 28 23.52 -11.57 4.27
N THR A 29 23.80 -10.47 3.56
CA THR A 29 23.12 -10.08 2.32
C THR A 29 23.90 -10.50 1.07
N ASN A 30 23.37 -10.22 -0.13
CA ASN A 30 24.01 -10.52 -1.42
C ASN A 30 23.97 -9.33 -2.38
N TYR A 31 24.16 -8.11 -1.86
CA TYR A 31 24.15 -6.91 -2.69
C TYR A 31 25.24 -6.94 -3.77
N ALA A 32 24.84 -6.62 -4.99
CA ALA A 32 25.72 -6.40 -6.14
C ALA A 32 25.25 -5.17 -6.93
N LEU A 33 26.05 -4.66 -7.84
CA LEU A 33 25.69 -3.50 -8.70
C LEU A 33 24.36 -3.75 -9.43
N PHE A 34 24.17 -4.99 -9.88
CA PHE A 34 22.92 -5.52 -10.43
C PHE A 34 22.64 -6.88 -9.81
N ASN A 35 21.46 -7.06 -9.24
CA ASN A 35 21.03 -8.35 -8.70
C ASN A 35 19.94 -8.96 -9.57
N TYR A 36 20.08 -10.22 -9.92
CA TYR A 36 19.02 -10.98 -10.58
C TYR A 36 18.16 -11.72 -9.57
N HIS A 37 16.84 -11.78 -9.84
CA HIS A 37 15.86 -12.60 -9.12
C HIS A 37 14.85 -13.18 -10.09
N GLY A 38 14.50 -14.45 -9.96
CA GLY A 38 13.48 -15.13 -10.75
C GLY A 38 13.91 -16.47 -11.34
N ALA A 39 13.19 -16.94 -12.36
CA ALA A 39 13.49 -18.21 -13.01
C ALA A 39 14.86 -18.19 -13.71
N GLN A 40 15.63 -19.27 -13.60
CA GLN A 40 16.96 -19.37 -14.22
C GLN A 40 16.89 -19.33 -15.76
N ASP A 41 15.77 -19.80 -16.31
CA ASP A 41 15.46 -19.83 -17.74
C ASP A 41 14.44 -18.74 -18.13
N ALA A 42 14.47 -17.59 -17.45
CA ALA A 42 13.54 -16.50 -17.71
C ALA A 42 13.61 -16.03 -19.17
N GLU A 43 12.44 -15.88 -19.78
CA GLU A 43 12.28 -15.36 -21.13
C GLU A 43 11.86 -13.88 -21.15
N HIS A 44 11.22 -13.41 -20.08
CA HIS A 44 10.85 -12.00 -19.88
C HIS A 44 11.44 -11.47 -18.59
N VAL A 45 12.26 -10.42 -18.69
CA VAL A 45 12.93 -9.81 -17.52
C VAL A 45 12.50 -8.36 -17.39
N ILE A 46 12.15 -7.96 -16.17
CA ILE A 46 12.01 -6.53 -15.83
C ILE A 46 13.35 -5.99 -15.35
N VAL A 47 13.69 -4.75 -15.74
CA VAL A 47 14.80 -3.98 -15.20
C VAL A 47 14.23 -2.76 -14.49
N ALA A 48 14.51 -2.61 -13.20
CA ALA A 48 13.99 -1.52 -12.40
C ALA A 48 14.94 -1.14 -11.26
N MET A 49 14.71 0.03 -10.64
CA MET A 49 15.44 0.50 -9.48
C MET A 49 14.48 1.00 -8.39
N GLY A 50 14.97 1.03 -7.14
CA GLY A 50 14.21 1.52 -6.00
C GLY A 50 13.23 0.49 -5.42
N SER A 51 12.25 0.98 -4.64
CA SER A 51 11.35 0.13 -3.84
C SER A 51 10.41 -0.76 -4.65
N VAL A 52 10.12 -0.42 -5.90
CA VAL A 52 9.29 -1.27 -6.79
C VAL A 52 9.89 -2.67 -6.97
N ASN A 53 11.21 -2.81 -6.82
CA ASN A 53 11.88 -4.10 -6.92
C ASN A 53 11.34 -5.13 -5.92
N GLU A 54 10.96 -4.71 -4.72
CA GLU A 54 10.39 -5.61 -3.70
C GLU A 54 8.99 -6.10 -4.12
N THR A 55 8.15 -5.23 -4.68
CA THR A 55 6.85 -5.63 -5.26
C THR A 55 7.02 -6.59 -6.44
N ILE A 56 8.00 -6.34 -7.31
CA ILE A 56 8.29 -7.20 -8.47
C ILE A 56 8.78 -8.56 -8.00
N GLU A 57 9.68 -8.62 -7.04
CA GLU A 57 10.20 -9.86 -6.45
C GLU A 57 9.08 -10.73 -5.88
N GLU A 58 8.22 -10.13 -5.04
CA GLU A 58 7.07 -10.83 -4.45
C GLU A 58 6.10 -11.35 -5.53
N THR A 59 5.90 -10.56 -6.60
CA THR A 59 5.07 -10.96 -7.73
C THR A 59 5.68 -12.10 -8.53
N ILE A 60 7.00 -12.09 -8.76
CA ILE A 60 7.72 -13.18 -9.43
C ILE A 60 7.60 -14.47 -8.63
N ASP A 61 7.86 -14.41 -7.31
CA ASP A 61 7.76 -15.57 -6.42
C ASP A 61 6.36 -16.20 -6.53
N TYR A 62 5.31 -15.37 -6.51
CA TYR A 62 3.93 -15.81 -6.72
C TYR A 62 3.71 -16.45 -8.11
N MET A 63 4.16 -15.80 -9.19
CA MET A 63 3.95 -16.28 -10.56
C MET A 63 4.71 -17.60 -10.81
N VAL A 64 5.95 -17.70 -10.35
CA VAL A 64 6.77 -18.90 -10.51
C VAL A 64 6.16 -20.07 -9.72
N GLU A 65 5.75 -19.83 -8.48
CA GLU A 65 5.12 -20.86 -7.64
C GLU A 65 3.78 -21.36 -8.24
N LYS A 66 2.93 -20.44 -8.71
CA LYS A 66 1.58 -20.79 -9.17
C LYS A 66 1.52 -21.32 -10.60
N THR A 67 2.39 -20.86 -11.49
CA THR A 67 2.28 -21.15 -12.92
C THR A 67 3.57 -21.65 -13.58
N GLY A 68 4.69 -21.70 -12.84
CA GLY A 68 5.99 -22.00 -13.44
C GLY A 68 6.45 -20.93 -14.43
N ALA A 69 6.04 -19.68 -14.24
CA ALA A 69 6.32 -18.59 -15.17
C ALA A 69 7.83 -18.35 -15.36
N LYS A 70 8.26 -18.17 -16.61
CA LYS A 70 9.66 -17.89 -16.98
C LYS A 70 9.93 -16.40 -16.96
N VAL A 71 9.86 -15.82 -15.77
CA VAL A 71 9.99 -14.36 -15.53
C VAL A 71 11.13 -14.07 -14.56
N GLY A 72 11.72 -12.87 -14.70
CA GLY A 72 12.83 -12.45 -13.86
C GLY A 72 12.90 -10.93 -13.72
N LEU A 73 13.74 -10.50 -12.78
CA LEU A 73 14.01 -9.11 -12.44
C LEU A 73 15.51 -8.88 -12.37
N ILE A 74 15.98 -7.79 -12.95
CA ILE A 74 17.30 -7.21 -12.66
C ILE A 74 17.07 -5.94 -11.84
N LYS A 75 17.55 -5.97 -10.59
CA LYS A 75 17.52 -4.83 -9.67
C LYS A 75 18.75 -3.97 -9.91
N VAL A 76 18.55 -2.73 -10.34
CA VAL A 76 19.62 -1.75 -10.48
C VAL A 76 19.91 -1.12 -9.13
N ARG A 77 21.12 -1.36 -8.58
CA ARG A 77 21.56 -0.77 -7.32
C ARG A 77 22.56 0.36 -7.50
N LEU A 78 23.41 0.29 -8.53
CA LEU A 78 24.22 1.42 -8.96
C LEU A 78 23.77 1.87 -10.36
N TYR A 79 23.08 3.02 -10.43
CA TYR A 79 22.58 3.56 -11.68
C TYR A 79 23.66 4.37 -12.43
N ARG A 80 24.46 5.15 -11.71
CA ARG A 80 25.55 5.96 -12.30
C ARG A 80 26.84 5.83 -11.49
N PRO A 81 27.98 5.56 -12.13
CA PRO A 81 28.12 5.23 -13.56
C PRO A 81 27.45 3.88 -13.89
N PHE A 82 26.92 3.73 -15.13
CA PHE A 82 26.27 2.49 -15.55
C PHE A 82 27.31 1.43 -15.89
N ALA A 83 27.45 0.43 -15.03
CA ALA A 83 28.46 -0.63 -15.19
C ALA A 83 27.96 -1.71 -16.19
N THR A 84 28.13 -1.45 -17.48
CA THR A 84 27.61 -2.28 -18.59
C THR A 84 27.98 -3.75 -18.47
N ASP A 85 29.24 -4.08 -18.18
CA ASP A 85 29.68 -5.49 -18.07
C ASP A 85 28.96 -6.23 -16.92
N ALA A 86 28.76 -5.55 -15.79
CA ALA A 86 28.06 -6.13 -14.65
C ALA A 86 26.56 -6.30 -14.97
N PHE A 87 25.96 -5.37 -15.69
CA PHE A 87 24.58 -5.47 -16.15
C PHE A 87 24.39 -6.67 -17.11
N LEU A 88 25.22 -6.77 -18.16
CA LEU A 88 25.14 -7.85 -19.14
C LEU A 88 25.32 -9.24 -18.50
N LYS A 89 26.20 -9.36 -17.50
CA LYS A 89 26.38 -10.61 -16.72
C LYS A 89 25.15 -11.02 -15.93
N ALA A 90 24.31 -10.07 -15.51
CA ALA A 90 23.11 -10.35 -14.77
C ALA A 90 21.94 -10.83 -15.64
N ILE A 91 22.04 -10.73 -16.97
CA ILE A 91 20.97 -11.09 -17.90
C ILE A 91 20.95 -12.62 -18.13
N PRO A 92 19.81 -13.31 -17.93
CA PRO A 92 19.69 -14.71 -18.33
C PRO A 92 19.88 -14.92 -19.82
N LYS A 93 20.61 -15.96 -20.22
CA LYS A 93 20.86 -16.27 -21.65
C LYS A 93 19.61 -16.59 -22.46
N THR A 94 18.52 -16.95 -21.78
CA THR A 94 17.22 -17.33 -22.38
C THR A 94 16.31 -16.14 -22.64
N VAL A 95 16.71 -14.92 -22.25
CA VAL A 95 15.87 -13.74 -22.35
C VAL A 95 15.48 -13.42 -23.80
N LYS A 96 14.21 -13.13 -24.01
CA LYS A 96 13.63 -12.70 -25.29
C LYS A 96 13.10 -11.27 -25.23
N THR A 97 12.63 -10.87 -24.04
CA THR A 97 12.03 -9.55 -23.80
C THR A 97 12.56 -8.94 -22.51
N ILE A 98 12.93 -7.68 -22.57
CA ILE A 98 13.28 -6.86 -21.39
C ILE A 98 12.29 -5.71 -21.30
N SER A 99 11.55 -5.60 -20.20
CA SER A 99 10.72 -4.43 -19.85
C SER A 99 11.48 -3.54 -18.88
N VAL A 100 11.86 -2.35 -19.30
CA VAL A 100 12.53 -1.37 -18.42
C VAL A 100 11.48 -0.47 -17.80
N LEU A 101 11.47 -0.39 -16.47
CA LEU A 101 10.52 0.44 -15.73
C LEU A 101 11.21 1.69 -15.16
N ASP A 102 10.79 2.84 -15.65
CA ASP A 102 11.22 4.16 -15.18
C ASP A 102 10.10 4.86 -14.38
N ARG A 103 10.43 5.39 -13.18
CA ARG A 103 9.49 6.18 -12.38
C ARG A 103 9.51 7.65 -12.79
N THR A 104 9.50 7.89 -14.07
CA THR A 104 9.50 9.23 -14.67
C THR A 104 8.85 9.22 -16.04
N LYS A 105 8.48 10.39 -16.51
CA LYS A 105 8.15 10.68 -17.90
C LYS A 105 8.98 11.86 -18.35
N GLU A 106 9.86 11.64 -19.32
CA GLU A 106 10.70 12.69 -19.91
C GLU A 106 9.99 13.33 -21.10
N PRO A 107 9.41 14.54 -20.96
CA PRO A 107 8.74 15.22 -22.06
C PRO A 107 9.71 15.49 -23.22
N GLY A 108 9.30 15.10 -24.44
CA GLY A 108 10.11 15.33 -25.65
C GLY A 108 11.26 14.35 -25.86
N SER A 109 11.57 13.46 -24.91
CA SER A 109 12.57 12.40 -25.09
C SER A 109 12.04 11.23 -25.90
N ILE A 110 12.96 10.53 -26.59
CA ILE A 110 12.65 9.28 -27.30
C ILE A 110 12.49 8.08 -26.36
N GLY A 111 12.86 8.21 -25.09
CA GLY A 111 12.71 7.20 -24.05
C GLY A 111 13.09 7.77 -22.68
N GLU A 112 12.73 7.06 -21.63
CA GLU A 112 13.08 7.38 -20.25
C GLU A 112 14.55 7.01 -19.95
N PRO A 113 15.18 7.60 -18.92
CA PRO A 113 16.63 7.50 -18.70
C PRO A 113 17.16 6.07 -18.57
N LEU A 114 16.56 5.23 -17.73
CA LEU A 114 17.04 3.85 -17.55
C LEU A 114 16.83 3.01 -18.82
N TYR A 115 15.70 3.21 -19.52
CA TYR A 115 15.43 2.56 -20.79
C TYR A 115 16.52 2.88 -21.82
N LEU A 116 16.92 4.16 -21.96
CA LEU A 116 17.95 4.56 -22.91
C LEU A 116 19.31 3.94 -22.57
N ASP A 117 19.70 3.87 -21.29
CA ASP A 117 20.93 3.22 -20.87
C ASP A 117 20.93 1.72 -21.17
N VAL A 118 19.81 1.04 -20.90
CA VAL A 118 19.65 -0.39 -21.19
C VAL A 118 19.76 -0.64 -22.70
N VAL A 119 19.07 0.14 -23.53
CA VAL A 119 19.14 0.01 -24.99
C VAL A 119 20.57 0.21 -25.48
N ALA A 120 21.26 1.25 -24.98
CA ALA A 120 22.65 1.51 -25.32
C ALA A 120 23.59 0.36 -24.90
N ALA A 121 23.42 -0.17 -23.69
CA ALA A 121 24.23 -1.29 -23.20
C ALA A 121 24.02 -2.60 -23.97
N LEU A 122 22.83 -2.81 -24.54
CA LEU A 122 22.51 -4.02 -25.31
C LEU A 122 22.98 -3.93 -26.78
N SER A 123 23.10 -2.74 -27.35
CA SER A 123 23.32 -2.52 -28.79
C SER A 123 24.53 -3.25 -29.35
N ASP A 124 25.63 -3.30 -28.59
CA ASP A 124 26.90 -3.93 -28.98
C ASP A 124 27.17 -5.24 -28.23
N SER A 125 26.14 -5.85 -27.68
CA SER A 125 26.24 -7.09 -26.89
C SER A 125 25.65 -8.32 -27.59
N GLU A 126 25.84 -9.48 -27.01
CA GLU A 126 25.16 -10.71 -27.44
C GLU A 126 23.62 -10.61 -27.37
N PHE A 127 23.08 -9.66 -26.61
CA PHE A 127 21.65 -9.42 -26.42
C PHE A 127 21.06 -8.38 -27.37
N LYS A 128 21.78 -7.94 -28.40
CA LYS A 128 21.33 -6.89 -29.35
C LYS A 128 20.00 -7.16 -30.05
N ASN A 129 19.57 -8.42 -30.11
CA ASN A 129 18.33 -8.84 -30.75
C ASN A 129 17.17 -9.03 -29.75
N VAL A 130 17.38 -8.77 -28.46
CA VAL A 130 16.33 -8.85 -27.46
C VAL A 130 15.35 -7.69 -27.64
N THR A 131 14.06 -7.99 -27.53
CA THR A 131 13.02 -6.94 -27.56
C THR A 131 13.07 -6.12 -26.27
N VAL A 132 13.24 -4.80 -26.37
CA VAL A 132 13.25 -3.90 -25.22
C VAL A 132 11.98 -3.04 -25.21
N LEU A 133 11.24 -3.08 -24.11
CA LEU A 133 10.00 -2.35 -23.89
C LEU A 133 10.24 -1.23 -22.87
N SER A 134 9.68 -0.04 -23.11
CA SER A 134 9.79 1.12 -22.23
C SER A 134 8.51 1.29 -21.41
N GLY A 135 8.58 1.09 -20.09
CA GLY A 135 7.47 1.19 -19.16
C GLY A 135 7.61 2.37 -18.20
N ARG A 136 6.53 3.10 -17.97
CA ARG A 136 6.43 4.15 -16.95
C ARG A 136 5.58 3.68 -15.81
N TYR A 137 5.97 4.00 -14.58
CA TYR A 137 5.24 3.64 -13.37
C TYR A 137 5.32 4.72 -12.30
N GLY A 138 4.47 4.66 -11.29
CA GLY A 138 4.54 5.52 -10.11
C GLY A 138 4.39 7.01 -10.39
N LEU A 139 3.86 7.40 -11.56
CA LEU A 139 3.61 8.80 -11.91
C LEU A 139 2.55 9.38 -10.97
N GLY A 140 2.74 10.64 -10.54
CA GLY A 140 1.85 11.27 -9.56
C GLY A 140 1.85 10.57 -8.20
N SER A 141 2.96 9.93 -7.83
CA SER A 141 3.10 9.14 -6.58
C SER A 141 2.10 7.99 -6.46
N LYS A 142 1.57 7.51 -7.59
CA LYS A 142 0.66 6.37 -7.60
C LYS A 142 1.37 5.09 -7.18
N ASP A 143 0.61 4.25 -6.48
CA ASP A 143 1.04 2.95 -6.00
C ASP A 143 1.29 1.98 -7.17
N THR A 144 2.20 1.03 -6.97
CA THR A 144 2.48 -0.04 -7.94
C THR A 144 2.16 -1.38 -7.33
N THR A 145 1.14 -2.05 -7.86
CA THR A 145 0.58 -3.28 -7.31
C THR A 145 1.09 -4.53 -8.02
N PRO A 146 1.02 -5.71 -7.38
CA PRO A 146 1.34 -6.99 -8.03
C PRO A 146 0.57 -7.24 -9.32
N ALA A 147 -0.73 -6.90 -9.37
CA ALA A 147 -1.53 -7.06 -10.59
C ALA A 147 -0.99 -6.22 -11.76
N GLN A 148 -0.47 -5.02 -11.50
CA GLN A 148 0.18 -4.20 -12.51
C GLN A 148 1.49 -4.83 -13.00
N ILE A 149 2.26 -5.45 -12.12
CA ILE A 149 3.50 -6.17 -12.50
C ILE A 149 3.17 -7.40 -13.36
N VAL A 150 2.12 -8.14 -13.03
CA VAL A 150 1.62 -9.22 -13.91
C VAL A 150 1.26 -8.68 -15.29
N ALA A 151 0.59 -7.52 -15.38
CA ALA A 151 0.27 -6.90 -16.65
C ALA A 151 1.53 -6.54 -17.47
N VAL A 152 2.63 -6.12 -16.82
CA VAL A 152 3.91 -5.87 -17.49
C VAL A 152 4.46 -7.16 -18.11
N TYR A 153 4.48 -8.29 -17.38
CA TYR A 153 4.95 -9.57 -17.91
C TYR A 153 4.05 -10.12 -19.02
N ASN A 154 2.77 -9.79 -19.02
CA ASN A 154 1.82 -10.18 -20.06
C ASN A 154 1.85 -9.26 -21.28
N ASN A 155 2.51 -8.11 -21.22
CA ASN A 155 2.60 -7.16 -22.33
C ASN A 155 3.50 -7.71 -23.46
N LYS A 156 2.90 -7.88 -24.66
CA LYS A 156 3.61 -8.33 -25.88
C LYS A 156 3.60 -7.28 -26.98
N ASP A 157 2.64 -6.36 -26.94
CA ASP A 157 2.28 -5.54 -28.09
C ASP A 157 2.72 -4.07 -27.93
N LYS A 158 2.65 -3.52 -26.70
CA LYS A 158 2.97 -2.11 -26.46
C LYS A 158 4.45 -1.91 -26.18
N LYS A 159 5.20 -1.41 -27.15
CA LYS A 159 6.62 -1.06 -27.00
C LYS A 159 6.86 0.03 -25.96
N ARG A 160 5.91 0.96 -25.84
CA ARG A 160 5.84 1.98 -24.78
C ARG A 160 4.55 1.81 -24.06
N PHE A 161 4.59 1.79 -22.73
CA PHE A 161 3.41 1.60 -21.91
C PHE A 161 3.52 2.34 -20.58
N THR A 162 2.40 2.46 -19.91
CA THR A 162 2.30 3.03 -18.57
C THR A 162 1.44 2.11 -17.69
N ILE A 163 1.80 1.96 -16.43
CA ILE A 163 0.99 1.33 -15.40
C ILE A 163 0.66 2.33 -14.29
N GLY A 164 -0.48 2.13 -13.63
CA GLY A 164 -0.93 2.93 -12.48
C GLY A 164 -1.80 4.14 -12.82
N ILE A 165 -2.04 4.43 -14.10
CA ILE A 165 -2.98 5.47 -14.55
C ILE A 165 -3.96 4.91 -15.58
N ASN A 166 -5.12 5.56 -15.73
CA ASN A 166 -6.12 5.25 -16.76
C ASN A 166 -5.95 6.25 -17.92
N ASP A 167 -5.10 5.90 -18.89
CA ASP A 167 -4.75 6.80 -19.99
C ASP A 167 -5.70 6.57 -21.19
N ASP A 168 -6.74 7.34 -21.25
CA ASP A 168 -7.72 7.41 -22.35
C ASP A 168 -7.39 8.50 -23.38
N VAL A 169 -6.23 9.15 -23.26
CA VAL A 169 -5.78 10.21 -24.18
C VAL A 169 -4.72 9.68 -25.14
N THR A 170 -3.65 9.05 -24.66
CA THR A 170 -2.59 8.46 -25.48
C THR A 170 -2.66 6.93 -25.56
N HIS A 171 -3.54 6.29 -24.77
CA HIS A 171 -3.82 4.85 -24.76
C HIS A 171 -2.59 3.98 -24.47
N LEU A 172 -1.66 4.48 -23.66
CA LEU A 172 -0.44 3.76 -23.29
C LEU A 172 -0.61 2.85 -22.07
N SER A 173 -1.68 3.02 -21.29
CA SER A 173 -1.93 2.17 -20.12
C SER A 173 -2.12 0.70 -20.51
N LEU A 174 -1.52 -0.19 -19.72
CA LEU A 174 -1.80 -1.62 -19.81
C LEU A 174 -3.13 -1.94 -19.12
N GLU A 175 -3.82 -2.93 -19.63
CA GLU A 175 -4.97 -3.51 -18.93
C GLU A 175 -4.47 -4.29 -17.73
N VAL A 176 -5.03 -3.99 -16.56
CA VAL A 176 -4.67 -4.61 -15.30
C VAL A 176 -5.80 -5.51 -14.83
N GLY A 177 -5.49 -6.77 -14.57
CA GLY A 177 -6.44 -7.73 -14.01
C GLY A 177 -6.87 -7.38 -12.57
N PRO A 178 -7.72 -8.21 -11.96
CA PRO A 178 -8.18 -8.02 -10.59
C PRO A 178 -7.01 -8.01 -9.61
N ALA A 179 -7.20 -7.38 -8.46
CA ALA A 179 -6.21 -7.37 -7.38
C ALA A 179 -5.92 -8.80 -6.89
N ILE A 180 -4.64 -9.13 -6.79
CA ILE A 180 -4.15 -10.42 -6.32
C ILE A 180 -3.46 -10.28 -4.96
N VAL A 181 -3.46 -11.36 -4.18
CA VAL A 181 -2.74 -11.45 -2.90
C VAL A 181 -1.45 -12.23 -3.15
N THR A 182 -0.32 -11.55 -3.05
CA THR A 182 1.02 -12.10 -3.27
C THR A 182 1.82 -12.20 -1.97
N THR A 183 1.30 -11.64 -0.87
CA THR A 183 1.93 -11.76 0.45
C THR A 183 2.07 -13.24 0.85
N PRO A 184 3.16 -13.62 1.56
CA PRO A 184 3.35 -14.98 2.02
C PRO A 184 2.15 -15.49 2.84
N ALA A 185 1.86 -16.80 2.72
CA ALA A 185 0.79 -17.43 3.48
C ALA A 185 0.98 -17.17 4.98
N GLY A 186 -0.12 -16.85 5.68
CA GLY A 186 -0.11 -16.48 7.10
C GLY A 186 0.17 -14.99 7.36
N THR A 187 0.39 -14.17 6.33
CA THR A 187 0.45 -12.71 6.49
C THR A 187 -0.94 -12.16 6.76
N VAL A 188 -1.08 -11.37 7.82
CA VAL A 188 -2.31 -10.67 8.18
C VAL A 188 -2.18 -9.20 7.77
N ASN A 189 -3.07 -8.76 6.89
CA ASN A 189 -3.13 -7.40 6.37
C ASN A 189 -4.24 -6.64 7.12
N CYS A 190 -3.88 -5.53 7.78
CA CYS A 190 -4.80 -4.72 8.56
C CYS A 190 -4.81 -3.28 8.08
N LYS A 191 -6.00 -2.69 7.98
CA LYS A 191 -6.16 -1.28 7.60
C LYS A 191 -7.03 -0.53 8.60
N PHE A 192 -6.61 0.68 8.96
CA PHE A 192 -7.30 1.49 9.96
C PHE A 192 -7.59 2.87 9.37
N TRP A 193 -8.85 3.28 9.47
CA TRP A 193 -9.35 4.58 9.04
C TRP A 193 -9.62 5.45 10.24
N GLY A 194 -8.85 6.52 10.38
CA GLY A 194 -8.93 7.46 11.50
C GLY A 194 -9.02 8.91 11.04
N LEU A 195 -9.33 9.78 11.98
CA LEU A 195 -9.32 11.22 11.77
C LEU A 195 -7.96 11.79 12.16
N GLY A 196 -7.44 12.71 11.38
CA GLY A 196 -6.19 13.41 11.68
C GLY A 196 -6.22 14.02 13.09
N ALA A 197 -5.19 13.74 13.89
CA ALA A 197 -5.03 14.14 15.29
C ALA A 197 -5.93 13.38 16.30
N ASP A 198 -6.67 12.33 15.91
CA ASP A 198 -7.44 11.48 16.84
C ASP A 198 -6.58 10.48 17.63
N GLY A 199 -5.29 10.32 17.26
CA GLY A 199 -4.33 9.41 17.90
C GLY A 199 -4.29 7.99 17.31
N THR A 200 -5.10 7.67 16.29
CA THR A 200 -5.11 6.36 15.61
C THR A 200 -3.71 5.96 15.12
N VAL A 201 -3.00 6.86 14.47
CA VAL A 201 -1.64 6.61 13.98
C VAL A 201 -0.66 6.28 15.12
N GLY A 202 -0.78 6.98 16.25
CA GLY A 202 0.03 6.72 17.45
C GLY A 202 -0.21 5.31 18.01
N ALA A 203 -1.47 4.89 18.12
CA ALA A 203 -1.84 3.55 18.56
C ALA A 203 -1.32 2.46 17.61
N ASN A 204 -1.42 2.68 16.30
CA ASN A 204 -0.92 1.74 15.31
C ASN A 204 0.60 1.63 15.30
N LYS A 205 1.33 2.74 15.50
CA LYS A 205 2.80 2.70 15.73
C LYS A 205 3.15 1.89 16.98
N ASN A 206 2.36 2.02 18.04
CA ASN A 206 2.56 1.22 19.24
C ASN A 206 2.26 -0.26 18.99
N SER A 207 1.22 -0.59 18.22
CA SER A 207 0.90 -1.99 17.84
C SER A 207 2.06 -2.65 17.08
N ILE A 208 2.62 -1.96 16.08
CA ILE A 208 3.80 -2.44 15.34
C ILE A 208 4.96 -2.71 16.29
N LYS A 209 5.21 -1.79 17.22
CA LYS A 209 6.30 -1.93 18.18
C LYS A 209 6.07 -3.08 19.16
N ILE A 210 4.85 -3.23 19.67
CA ILE A 210 4.49 -4.34 20.56
C ILE A 210 4.76 -5.68 19.87
N ILE A 211 4.31 -5.84 18.62
CA ILE A 211 4.50 -7.10 17.87
C ILE A 211 5.97 -7.30 17.52
N GLY A 212 6.64 -6.29 16.96
CA GLY A 212 8.02 -6.40 16.49
C GLY A 212 9.05 -6.61 17.62
N ASP A 213 8.84 -5.98 18.80
CA ASP A 213 9.76 -6.10 19.92
C ASP A 213 9.55 -7.37 20.77
N ASN A 214 8.37 -8.01 20.68
CA ASN A 214 7.98 -9.09 21.59
C ASN A 214 7.58 -10.40 20.90
N THR A 215 7.73 -10.51 19.59
CA THR A 215 7.46 -11.74 18.83
C THR A 215 8.50 -11.90 17.73
N ASP A 216 8.59 -13.10 17.17
CA ASP A 216 9.43 -13.40 16.00
C ASP A 216 8.75 -13.02 14.67
N LYS A 217 7.62 -12.31 14.71
CA LYS A 217 6.90 -11.91 13.51
C LYS A 217 7.58 -10.75 12.80
N TYR A 218 7.60 -10.82 11.50
CA TYR A 218 7.88 -9.66 10.64
C TYR A 218 6.71 -8.68 10.70
N ALA A 219 7.02 -7.40 10.81
CA ALA A 219 6.03 -6.34 10.90
C ALA A 219 6.37 -5.20 9.92
N GLN A 220 5.38 -4.71 9.19
CA GLN A 220 5.50 -3.58 8.28
C GLN A 220 4.36 -2.61 8.52
N ALA A 221 4.65 -1.32 8.49
CA ALA A 221 3.64 -0.26 8.56
C ALA A 221 3.88 0.83 7.55
N TYR A 222 2.79 1.35 6.99
CA TYR A 222 2.77 2.59 6.23
C TYR A 222 1.58 3.43 6.69
N PHE A 223 1.80 4.74 6.82
CA PHE A 223 0.79 5.69 7.27
C PHE A 223 0.54 6.70 6.17
N ASP A 224 -0.67 6.69 5.64
CA ASP A 224 -1.12 7.61 4.61
C ASP A 224 -1.94 8.74 5.25
N TYR A 225 -1.70 9.96 4.80
CA TYR A 225 -2.29 11.17 5.36
C TYR A 225 -2.94 12.00 4.27
N ASP A 226 -4.13 12.53 4.55
CA ASP A 226 -4.70 13.62 3.76
C ASP A 226 -3.78 14.84 3.82
N SER A 227 -3.73 15.62 2.76
CA SER A 227 -3.00 16.89 2.69
C SER A 227 -3.51 17.95 3.68
N LYS A 228 -4.74 17.79 4.21
CA LYS A 228 -5.28 18.64 5.26
C LYS A 228 -4.52 18.46 6.56
N LYS A 229 -4.04 19.54 7.13
CA LYS A 229 -3.26 19.53 8.38
C LYS A 229 -4.07 19.07 9.60
N SER A 230 -5.38 19.31 9.62
CA SER A 230 -6.29 18.94 10.71
C SER A 230 -7.64 18.52 10.15
N GLY A 231 -8.22 17.46 10.72
CA GLY A 231 -9.51 16.92 10.31
C GLY A 231 -9.50 16.16 8.98
N GLY A 232 -8.32 15.91 8.39
CA GLY A 232 -8.16 15.03 7.25
C GLY A 232 -8.25 13.54 7.64
N VAL A 233 -8.50 12.68 6.67
CA VAL A 233 -8.49 11.23 6.88
C VAL A 233 -7.05 10.73 7.04
N THR A 234 -6.86 9.73 7.90
CA THR A 234 -5.60 8.98 8.01
C THR A 234 -5.87 7.51 7.77
N MET A 235 -5.01 6.86 7.01
CA MET A 235 -5.07 5.43 6.77
C MET A 235 -3.77 4.79 7.23
N SER A 236 -3.89 3.79 8.12
CA SER A 236 -2.74 3.01 8.57
C SER A 236 -2.81 1.63 7.93
N HIS A 237 -1.74 1.23 7.26
CA HIS A 237 -1.59 -0.07 6.62
C HIS A 237 -0.57 -0.88 7.41
N LEU A 238 -1.01 -1.97 8.05
CA LEU A 238 -0.16 -2.83 8.87
C LEU A 238 -0.13 -4.24 8.30
N ARG A 239 1.06 -4.83 8.17
CA ARG A 239 1.24 -6.22 7.79
C ARG A 239 2.05 -6.95 8.84
N PHE A 240 1.61 -8.15 9.18
CA PHE A 240 2.28 -9.03 10.14
C PHE A 240 2.34 -10.44 9.58
N GLY A 241 3.48 -11.13 9.73
CA GLY A 241 3.63 -12.48 9.22
C GLY A 241 4.86 -13.19 9.75
N ASP A 242 4.94 -14.49 9.52
CA ASP A 242 6.05 -15.34 9.95
C ASP A 242 7.18 -15.41 8.90
N LYS A 243 7.01 -14.71 7.78
CA LYS A 243 8.01 -14.59 6.70
C LYS A 243 8.30 -13.12 6.40
N PRO A 244 9.48 -12.80 5.82
CA PRO A 244 9.80 -11.44 5.39
C PRO A 244 8.73 -10.84 4.49
N ILE A 245 8.38 -9.57 4.76
CA ILE A 245 7.35 -8.83 4.01
C ILE A 245 8.05 -7.91 3.01
N LYS A 246 7.82 -8.14 1.72
CA LYS A 246 8.37 -7.36 0.60
C LYS A 246 7.35 -6.43 -0.05
N SER A 247 6.14 -6.36 0.49
CA SER A 247 5.00 -5.63 -0.07
C SER A 247 5.16 -4.12 0.11
N THR A 248 5.75 -3.44 -0.86
CA THR A 248 5.95 -1.97 -0.83
C THR A 248 4.77 -1.19 -1.43
N TYR A 249 3.60 -1.81 -1.50
CA TYR A 249 2.33 -1.24 -1.97
C TYR A 249 1.30 -1.17 -0.84
N LEU A 250 0.31 -0.28 -1.00
CA LEU A 250 -0.78 -0.11 -0.02
C LEU A 250 -1.68 -1.34 0.03
N ILE A 251 -2.25 -1.60 1.20
CA ILE A 251 -3.18 -2.72 1.38
C ILE A 251 -4.50 -2.40 0.66
N LYS A 252 -4.84 -3.24 -0.31
CA LYS A 252 -6.12 -3.24 -1.06
C LYS A 252 -6.93 -4.52 -0.81
N ARG A 253 -6.32 -5.52 -0.16
CA ARG A 253 -6.96 -6.77 0.24
C ARG A 253 -6.59 -7.03 1.70
N ALA A 254 -7.49 -6.66 2.62
CA ALA A 254 -7.28 -6.68 4.07
C ALA A 254 -8.01 -7.86 4.73
N ASN A 255 -7.37 -8.45 5.74
CA ASN A 255 -8.03 -9.41 6.63
C ASN A 255 -8.84 -8.71 7.73
N PHE A 256 -8.41 -7.49 8.09
CA PHE A 256 -9.04 -6.67 9.11
C PHE A 256 -9.09 -5.21 8.68
N VAL A 257 -10.26 -4.60 8.79
CA VAL A 257 -10.45 -3.15 8.60
C VAL A 257 -11.13 -2.57 9.85
N ALA A 258 -10.56 -1.49 10.39
CA ALA A 258 -11.19 -0.72 11.46
C ALA A 258 -11.52 0.69 10.99
N CYS A 259 -12.74 1.14 11.29
CA CYS A 259 -13.18 2.51 11.10
C CYS A 259 -13.40 3.16 12.48
N HIS A 260 -12.54 4.16 12.78
CA HIS A 260 -12.59 4.85 14.07
C HIS A 260 -13.60 6.02 14.09
N ASN A 261 -14.03 6.48 12.91
CA ASN A 261 -15.02 7.55 12.79
C ASN A 261 -16.22 7.09 11.96
N PRO A 262 -17.42 6.94 12.57
CA PRO A 262 -18.58 6.39 11.90
C PRO A 262 -19.08 7.25 10.72
N SER A 263 -18.75 8.55 10.68
CA SER A 263 -19.09 9.41 9.54
C SER A 263 -18.39 9.05 8.23
N TYR A 264 -17.43 8.12 8.28
CA TYR A 264 -16.72 7.65 7.09
C TYR A 264 -17.47 6.58 6.30
N MET A 265 -18.52 5.99 6.89
CA MET A 265 -19.30 4.94 6.26
C MET A 265 -19.94 5.34 4.92
N THR A 266 -20.30 6.63 4.77
CA THR A 266 -20.88 7.17 3.52
C THR A 266 -19.86 7.91 2.65
N LYS A 267 -18.59 8.06 3.11
CA LYS A 267 -17.59 8.89 2.44
C LYS A 267 -16.49 8.10 1.73
N PHE A 268 -16.20 6.89 2.22
CA PHE A 268 -15.07 6.10 1.74
C PHE A 268 -15.44 4.64 1.52
N ASN A 269 -14.89 4.04 0.47
CA ASN A 269 -14.96 2.61 0.22
C ASN A 269 -13.93 1.87 1.11
N MET A 270 -14.33 1.47 2.31
CA MET A 270 -13.46 0.82 3.29
C MET A 270 -13.68 -0.69 3.35
N VAL A 271 -14.94 -1.11 3.41
CA VAL A 271 -15.34 -2.50 3.62
C VAL A 271 -15.05 -3.34 2.38
N GLN A 272 -15.15 -2.73 1.20
CA GLN A 272 -14.85 -3.37 -0.09
C GLN A 272 -13.37 -3.76 -0.27
N GLU A 273 -12.51 -3.34 0.64
CA GLU A 273 -11.10 -3.77 0.68
C GLU A 273 -10.88 -5.06 1.48
N LEU A 274 -11.89 -5.58 2.18
CA LEU A 274 -11.79 -6.83 2.91
C LEU A 274 -11.76 -8.06 1.98
N VAL A 275 -10.97 -9.05 2.36
CA VAL A 275 -11.03 -10.38 1.76
C VAL A 275 -12.27 -11.13 2.24
N ASP A 276 -12.65 -12.21 1.56
CA ASP A 276 -13.75 -13.07 1.99
C ASP A 276 -13.51 -13.59 3.42
N GLY A 277 -14.54 -13.51 4.27
CA GLY A 277 -14.44 -13.85 5.68
C GLY A 277 -13.62 -12.89 6.54
N GLY A 278 -13.24 -11.75 5.99
CA GLY A 278 -12.51 -10.69 6.69
C GLY A 278 -13.32 -10.06 7.82
N THR A 279 -12.67 -9.29 8.69
CA THR A 279 -13.29 -8.67 9.87
C THR A 279 -13.36 -7.15 9.72
N PHE A 280 -14.54 -6.59 9.93
CA PHE A 280 -14.78 -5.15 10.03
C PHE A 280 -15.11 -4.73 11.44
N LEU A 281 -14.40 -3.75 11.99
CA LEU A 281 -14.66 -3.14 13.29
C LEU A 281 -15.06 -1.68 13.12
N LEU A 282 -16.25 -1.31 13.54
CA LEU A 282 -16.76 0.07 13.51
C LEU A 282 -16.84 0.65 14.92
N ASN A 283 -16.13 1.74 15.19
CA ASN A 283 -16.34 2.54 16.38
C ASN A 283 -17.54 3.46 16.18
N CYS A 284 -18.61 3.22 16.93
CA CYS A 284 -19.83 4.03 16.86
C CYS A 284 -20.57 4.03 18.21
N THR A 285 -21.52 4.95 18.35
CA THR A 285 -22.41 5.02 19.51
C THR A 285 -23.73 4.27 19.30
N TRP A 286 -23.95 3.73 18.11
CA TRP A 286 -25.16 2.99 17.76
C TRP A 286 -25.18 1.62 18.40
N SER A 287 -26.38 1.18 18.82
CA SER A 287 -26.61 -0.20 19.25
C SER A 287 -26.64 -1.17 18.06
N LYS A 288 -26.64 -2.49 18.34
CA LYS A 288 -26.80 -3.52 17.30
C LYS A 288 -28.06 -3.34 16.47
N ASP A 289 -29.17 -2.91 17.11
CA ASP A 289 -30.45 -2.74 16.42
C ASP A 289 -30.52 -1.47 15.59
N GLU A 290 -29.71 -0.49 15.90
CA GLU A 290 -29.68 0.80 15.21
C GLU A 290 -28.66 0.85 14.07
N VAL A 291 -27.53 0.15 14.21
CA VAL A 291 -26.37 0.28 13.28
C VAL A 291 -26.75 -0.02 11.85
N GLU A 292 -27.67 -0.95 11.60
CA GLU A 292 -28.13 -1.31 10.26
C GLU A 292 -28.66 -0.09 9.47
N LYS A 293 -29.31 0.86 10.14
CA LYS A 293 -29.89 2.07 9.52
C LYS A 293 -28.81 3.04 9.01
N HIS A 294 -27.59 2.89 9.52
CA HIS A 294 -26.44 3.76 9.22
C HIS A 294 -25.44 3.15 8.26
N ILE A 295 -25.66 1.91 7.83
CA ILE A 295 -24.77 1.23 6.87
C ILE A 295 -25.35 1.38 5.46
N PRO A 296 -24.59 1.94 4.50
CA PRO A 296 -25.02 2.06 3.10
C PRO A 296 -25.34 0.73 2.44
N GLY A 297 -26.24 0.73 1.47
CA GLY A 297 -26.70 -0.48 0.78
C GLY A 297 -25.57 -1.26 0.12
N GLN A 298 -24.67 -0.60 -0.57
CA GLN A 298 -23.49 -1.25 -1.18
C GLN A 298 -22.56 -1.93 -0.14
N VAL A 299 -22.43 -1.34 1.06
CA VAL A 299 -21.60 -1.91 2.13
C VAL A 299 -22.26 -3.16 2.70
N LYS A 300 -23.60 -3.12 2.95
CA LYS A 300 -24.39 -4.28 3.36
C LYS A 300 -24.25 -5.43 2.37
N LYS A 301 -24.43 -5.12 1.08
CA LYS A 301 -24.33 -6.09 -0.02
C LYS A 301 -22.96 -6.76 -0.02
N TYR A 302 -21.89 -5.97 0.00
CA TYR A 302 -20.53 -6.51 0.06
C TYR A 302 -20.30 -7.41 1.26
N MET A 303 -20.75 -6.99 2.47
CA MET A 303 -20.61 -7.79 3.68
C MET A 303 -21.28 -9.15 3.56
N ALA A 304 -22.49 -9.20 2.99
CA ALA A 304 -23.25 -10.43 2.82
C ALA A 304 -22.65 -11.36 1.76
N GLU A 305 -22.23 -10.81 0.61
CA GLU A 305 -21.64 -11.57 -0.49
C GLU A 305 -20.27 -12.16 -0.15
N HIS A 306 -19.50 -11.47 0.71
CA HIS A 306 -18.13 -11.86 1.09
C HIS A 306 -18.02 -12.45 2.51
N ASN A 307 -19.12 -12.76 3.18
CA ASN A 307 -19.16 -13.34 4.52
C ASN A 307 -18.33 -12.56 5.54
N ILE A 308 -18.40 -11.22 5.51
CA ILE A 308 -17.64 -10.34 6.39
C ILE A 308 -18.15 -10.48 7.83
N LYS A 309 -17.23 -10.62 8.79
CA LYS A 309 -17.53 -10.56 10.23
C LYS A 309 -17.60 -9.11 10.64
N PHE A 310 -18.78 -8.67 11.08
CA PHE A 310 -19.03 -7.28 11.46
C PHE A 310 -19.11 -7.11 12.97
N TYR A 311 -18.28 -6.19 13.49
CA TYR A 311 -18.26 -5.84 14.92
C TYR A 311 -18.42 -4.33 15.10
N ILE A 312 -19.11 -3.96 16.19
CA ILE A 312 -19.19 -2.56 16.66
C ILE A 312 -18.57 -2.44 18.05
N ILE A 313 -18.06 -1.26 18.37
CA ILE A 313 -17.56 -0.90 19.68
C ILE A 313 -17.90 0.55 19.98
N ASN A 314 -18.38 0.83 21.20
CA ASN A 314 -18.61 2.21 21.66
C ASN A 314 -17.42 2.70 22.49
N GLY A 315 -16.34 3.09 21.80
CA GLY A 315 -15.13 3.58 22.44
C GLY A 315 -15.36 4.84 23.29
N VAL A 316 -16.31 5.69 22.90
CA VAL A 316 -16.67 6.91 23.65
C VAL A 316 -17.26 6.55 25.02
N LYS A 317 -18.23 5.64 25.07
CA LYS A 317 -18.83 5.15 26.32
C LYS A 317 -17.77 4.52 27.23
N ILE A 318 -16.97 3.60 26.69
CA ILE A 318 -15.90 2.93 27.43
C ILE A 318 -14.88 3.95 27.95
N GLY A 319 -14.49 4.93 27.15
CA GLY A 319 -13.57 5.99 27.56
C GLY A 319 -14.08 6.81 28.73
N ILE A 320 -15.39 7.11 28.77
CA ILE A 320 -16.03 7.82 29.89
C ILE A 320 -16.06 6.92 31.14
N GLU A 321 -16.51 5.67 31.02
CA GLU A 321 -16.63 4.72 32.11
C GLU A 321 -15.28 4.35 32.75
N THR A 322 -14.21 4.32 31.99
CA THR A 322 -12.85 4.04 32.47
C THR A 322 -12.10 5.29 32.94
N GLY A 323 -12.71 6.48 32.84
CA GLY A 323 -12.12 7.74 33.25
C GLY A 323 -11.06 8.29 32.28
N MET A 324 -10.94 7.73 31.06
CA MET A 324 -10.10 8.24 30.00
C MET A 324 -10.70 9.48 29.32
N GLY A 325 -12.03 9.62 29.36
CA GLY A 325 -12.81 10.65 28.67
C GLY A 325 -13.17 10.27 27.24
N PRO A 326 -14.06 11.04 26.59
CA PRO A 326 -14.72 10.66 25.33
C PRO A 326 -13.79 10.68 24.10
N THR A 327 -12.61 11.27 24.18
CA THR A 327 -11.70 11.45 23.04
C THR A 327 -10.47 10.52 23.06
N ARG A 328 -10.18 9.88 24.19
CA ARG A 328 -9.01 9.01 24.35
C ARG A 328 -9.39 7.54 24.18
N ILE A 329 -9.87 7.20 22.99
CA ILE A 329 -10.42 5.87 22.68
C ILE A 329 -9.43 4.92 22.01
N ASN A 330 -8.24 5.40 21.64
CA ASN A 330 -7.33 4.63 20.80
C ASN A 330 -6.79 3.36 21.47
N THR A 331 -6.49 3.42 22.76
CA THR A 331 -6.06 2.26 23.54
C THR A 331 -7.15 1.19 23.60
N ILE A 332 -8.43 1.61 23.69
CA ILE A 332 -9.60 0.75 23.67
C ILE A 332 -9.69 0.02 22.33
N LEU A 333 -9.61 0.77 21.23
CA LEU A 333 -9.70 0.24 19.86
C LEU A 333 -8.48 -0.66 19.51
N GLN A 334 -7.31 -0.32 20.01
CA GLN A 334 -6.11 -1.14 19.88
C GLN A 334 -6.26 -2.50 20.58
N SER A 335 -6.86 -2.51 21.77
CA SER A 335 -7.13 -3.75 22.51
C SER A 335 -8.15 -4.64 21.79
N ALA A 336 -9.23 -4.04 21.25
CA ALA A 336 -10.20 -4.75 20.42
C ALA A 336 -9.54 -5.35 19.17
N PHE A 337 -8.66 -4.59 18.50
CA PHE A 337 -7.90 -5.05 17.34
C PHE A 337 -7.08 -6.31 17.65
N PHE A 338 -6.28 -6.30 18.72
CA PHE A 338 -5.49 -7.48 19.09
C PHE A 338 -6.36 -8.70 19.38
N THR A 339 -7.49 -8.50 20.07
CA THR A 339 -8.40 -9.59 20.40
C THR A 339 -9.09 -10.18 19.17
N LEU A 340 -9.58 -9.32 18.25
CA LEU A 340 -10.30 -9.76 17.05
C LEU A 340 -9.39 -10.41 16.01
N THR A 341 -8.14 -9.97 15.90
CA THR A 341 -7.21 -10.52 14.91
C THR A 341 -6.44 -11.74 15.42
N GLY A 342 -6.25 -11.86 16.72
CA GLY A 342 -5.49 -12.97 17.31
C GLY A 342 -4.03 -13.05 16.84
N ILE A 343 -3.45 -11.95 16.34
CA ILE A 343 -2.05 -11.90 15.86
C ILE A 343 -1.08 -12.37 16.96
N ILE A 344 -1.39 -12.00 18.21
CA ILE A 344 -0.76 -12.53 19.42
C ILE A 344 -1.87 -12.95 20.40
N PRO A 345 -1.61 -13.91 21.31
CA PRO A 345 -2.61 -14.31 22.31
C PRO A 345 -3.14 -13.12 23.10
N LYS A 346 -4.46 -13.11 23.38
CA LYS A 346 -5.16 -12.00 24.05
C LYS A 346 -4.50 -11.58 25.37
N GLU A 347 -4.15 -12.54 26.21
CA GLU A 347 -3.52 -12.30 27.53
C GLU A 347 -2.15 -11.66 27.36
N GLN A 348 -1.38 -12.11 26.38
CA GLN A 348 -0.06 -11.53 26.04
C GLN A 348 -0.25 -10.11 25.52
N ALA A 349 -1.19 -9.88 24.62
CA ALA A 349 -1.49 -8.54 24.08
C ALA A 349 -1.84 -7.56 25.20
N ASN A 350 -2.77 -7.96 26.09
CA ASN A 350 -3.18 -7.15 27.23
C ASN A 350 -2.00 -6.79 28.15
N LYS A 351 -1.15 -7.78 28.48
CA LYS A 351 0.04 -7.54 29.29
C LYS A 351 0.98 -6.52 28.62
N LEU A 352 1.34 -6.76 27.35
CA LEU A 352 2.26 -5.89 26.63
C LEU A 352 1.71 -4.46 26.44
N MET A 353 0.41 -4.33 26.23
CA MET A 353 -0.25 -3.02 26.18
C MET A 353 -0.20 -2.31 27.54
N LYS A 354 -0.43 -3.02 28.65
CA LYS A 354 -0.34 -2.46 30.00
C LYS A 354 1.07 -2.02 30.34
N ASP A 355 2.07 -2.84 30.01
CA ASP A 355 3.48 -2.52 30.21
C ASP A 355 3.90 -1.26 29.39
N ALA A 356 3.42 -1.16 28.14
CA ALA A 356 3.65 0.02 27.30
C ALA A 356 2.94 1.28 27.83
N ALA A 357 1.74 1.15 28.37
CA ALA A 357 1.00 2.26 28.99
C ALA A 357 1.72 2.75 30.26
N GLU A 358 2.21 1.85 31.11
CA GLU A 358 2.97 2.19 32.30
C GLU A 358 4.28 2.91 31.94
N LYS A 359 5.03 2.40 30.96
CA LYS A 359 6.26 3.04 30.46
C LYS A 359 5.98 4.45 29.92
N THR A 360 4.87 4.66 29.26
CA THR A 360 4.50 5.94 28.61
C THR A 360 3.95 6.95 29.60
N TYR A 361 3.13 6.50 30.53
CA TYR A 361 2.33 7.36 31.41
C TYR A 361 2.72 7.30 32.87
N GLY A 362 3.64 6.42 33.30
CA GLY A 362 4.05 6.28 34.70
C GLY A 362 4.50 7.60 35.34
N ARG A 363 5.18 8.46 34.57
CA ARG A 363 5.57 9.81 35.05
C ARG A 363 4.41 10.77 35.26
N LYS A 364 3.21 10.48 34.73
CA LYS A 364 1.99 11.29 34.89
C LYS A 364 1.16 10.89 36.12
N GLY A 365 1.59 9.88 36.83
CA GLY A 365 0.94 9.37 38.04
C GLY A 365 0.23 8.03 37.85
N GLU A 366 0.14 7.29 38.94
CA GLU A 366 -0.43 5.93 38.99
C GLU A 366 -1.90 5.89 38.55
N ASP A 367 -2.67 6.93 38.84
CA ASP A 367 -4.07 7.08 38.46
C ASP A 367 -4.26 7.05 36.93
N VAL A 368 -3.35 7.70 36.20
CA VAL A 368 -3.38 7.72 34.72
C VAL A 368 -3.08 6.34 34.17
N VAL A 369 -2.14 5.62 34.77
CA VAL A 369 -1.78 4.25 34.37
C VAL A 369 -2.97 3.31 34.61
N LYS A 370 -3.61 3.35 35.80
CA LYS A 370 -4.78 2.52 36.13
C LYS A 370 -5.97 2.75 35.18
N LYS A 371 -6.24 4.00 34.78
CA LYS A 371 -7.27 4.33 33.78
C LYS A 371 -6.95 3.71 32.43
N ASN A 372 -5.70 3.77 31.97
CA ASN A 372 -5.27 3.10 30.74
C ASN A 372 -5.42 1.58 30.82
N TRP A 373 -5.06 0.96 31.94
CA TRP A 373 -5.23 -0.48 32.15
C TRP A 373 -6.72 -0.89 32.10
N ALA A 374 -7.60 -0.14 32.77
CA ALA A 374 -9.04 -0.38 32.70
C ALA A 374 -9.59 -0.24 31.26
N ALA A 375 -9.10 0.73 30.51
CA ALA A 375 -9.47 0.92 29.11
C ALA A 375 -8.99 -0.24 28.21
N ILE A 376 -7.78 -0.78 28.44
CA ILE A 376 -7.26 -1.96 27.73
C ILE A 376 -8.16 -3.18 28.01
N ASP A 377 -8.46 -3.46 29.29
CA ASP A 377 -9.30 -4.61 29.68
C ASP A 377 -10.71 -4.49 29.09
N ALA A 378 -11.31 -3.29 29.15
CA ALA A 378 -12.64 -3.05 28.57
C ALA A 378 -12.62 -3.22 27.03
N GLY A 379 -11.64 -2.66 26.34
CA GLY A 379 -11.52 -2.77 24.89
C GLY A 379 -11.40 -4.21 24.39
N ALA A 380 -10.72 -5.07 25.16
CA ALA A 380 -10.58 -6.49 24.84
C ALA A 380 -11.89 -7.30 24.93
N ASN A 381 -12.96 -6.75 25.51
CA ASN A 381 -14.18 -7.50 25.80
C ASN A 381 -15.48 -6.78 25.39
N ALA A 382 -15.44 -5.50 25.06
CA ALA A 382 -16.65 -4.67 24.92
C ALA A 382 -17.12 -4.48 23.47
N PHE A 383 -16.48 -5.11 22.48
CA PHE A 383 -17.01 -5.13 21.12
C PHE A 383 -18.14 -6.15 21.00
N GLU A 384 -19.07 -5.85 20.12
CA GLU A 384 -20.26 -6.66 19.89
C GLU A 384 -20.33 -7.10 18.43
N GLU A 385 -20.61 -8.38 18.19
CA GLU A 385 -20.84 -8.90 16.84
C GLU A 385 -22.23 -8.50 16.35
N VAL A 386 -22.29 -7.99 15.12
CA VAL A 386 -23.52 -7.66 14.40
C VAL A 386 -23.79 -8.74 13.37
N GLU A 387 -24.97 -9.30 13.35
CA GLU A 387 -25.37 -10.29 12.35
C GLU A 387 -25.40 -9.66 10.96
N VAL A 388 -24.62 -10.21 10.04
CA VAL A 388 -24.68 -9.88 8.62
C VAL A 388 -25.78 -10.72 7.99
N LYS A 389 -26.93 -10.09 7.74
CA LYS A 389 -28.12 -10.78 7.24
C LYS A 389 -27.95 -11.16 5.77
N LYS A 390 -28.39 -12.36 5.38
CA LYS A 390 -28.34 -12.83 3.98
C LYS A 390 -29.10 -11.93 3.01
N GLU A 391 -30.20 -11.32 3.46
CA GLU A 391 -31.00 -10.40 2.68
C GLU A 391 -30.26 -9.11 2.28
N TRP A 392 -29.18 -8.76 2.99
CA TRP A 392 -28.34 -7.62 2.63
C TRP A 392 -27.69 -7.77 1.25
N ALA A 393 -27.51 -8.98 0.73
CA ALA A 393 -27.04 -9.21 -0.64
C ALA A 393 -27.96 -8.62 -1.70
N SER A 394 -29.24 -8.35 -1.37
CA SER A 394 -30.23 -7.73 -2.26
C SER A 394 -30.39 -6.23 -2.04
N CYS A 395 -29.58 -5.59 -1.19
CA CYS A 395 -29.63 -4.15 -0.99
C CYS A 395 -29.26 -3.40 -2.26
N ALA A 396 -29.84 -2.21 -2.44
CA ALA A 396 -29.51 -1.33 -3.54
C ALA A 396 -28.02 -0.93 -3.48
N ASP A 397 -27.42 -0.75 -4.64
CA ASP A 397 -26.02 -0.35 -4.78
C ASP A 397 -25.92 1.18 -4.63
N GLU A 398 -26.26 1.67 -3.45
CA GLU A 398 -26.11 3.08 -3.09
C GLU A 398 -24.63 3.36 -2.87
N GLY A 399 -24.03 4.10 -3.81
CA GLY A 399 -22.61 4.44 -3.79
C GLY A 399 -22.24 5.50 -2.74
N LEU A 400 -21.03 6.05 -2.87
CA LEU A 400 -20.56 7.13 -2.00
C LEU A 400 -21.39 8.40 -2.21
N GLU A 401 -21.65 9.10 -1.10
CA GLU A 401 -22.30 10.42 -1.14
C GLU A 401 -21.29 11.50 -1.58
N PHE A 402 -21.38 11.91 -2.85
CA PHE A 402 -20.68 13.10 -3.32
C PHE A 402 -21.54 14.35 -3.09
N LYS A 403 -20.94 15.37 -2.47
CA LYS A 403 -21.57 16.68 -2.36
C LYS A 403 -21.51 17.39 -3.71
N THR A 404 -22.43 17.10 -4.59
CA THR A 404 -22.53 17.75 -5.89
C THR A 404 -22.87 19.23 -5.71
N LYS A 405 -22.04 20.12 -6.24
CA LYS A 405 -22.34 21.55 -6.33
C LYS A 405 -23.17 21.80 -7.58
N THR A 406 -24.23 22.59 -7.43
CA THR A 406 -25.18 22.94 -8.51
C THR A 406 -25.15 24.43 -8.85
N GLU A 407 -24.62 25.26 -7.97
CA GLU A 407 -24.61 26.73 -8.14
C GLU A 407 -23.17 27.25 -8.13
N GLY A 408 -22.85 28.11 -9.05
CA GLY A 408 -21.56 28.73 -9.19
C GLY A 408 -21.07 28.84 -10.63
N ARG A 409 -19.85 29.28 -10.79
CA ARG A 409 -19.19 29.40 -12.09
C ARG A 409 -18.93 28.01 -12.68
N LYS A 410 -19.17 27.83 -13.97
CA LYS A 410 -19.14 26.53 -14.65
C LYS A 410 -17.82 25.80 -14.47
N ASP A 411 -16.68 26.47 -14.61
CA ASP A 411 -15.36 25.86 -14.47
C ASP A 411 -15.09 25.32 -13.05
N ILE A 412 -15.62 26.03 -12.01
CA ILE A 412 -15.56 25.55 -10.61
C ILE A 412 -16.45 24.32 -10.43
N LEU A 413 -17.67 24.35 -10.97
CA LEU A 413 -18.59 23.23 -10.88
C LEU A 413 -18.00 21.97 -11.55
N ASP A 414 -17.45 22.13 -12.74
CA ASP A 414 -16.82 21.04 -13.49
C ASP A 414 -15.64 20.45 -12.71
N PHE A 415 -14.76 21.27 -12.15
CA PHE A 415 -13.62 20.81 -11.36
C PHE A 415 -14.04 20.11 -10.07
N VAL A 416 -14.94 20.72 -9.30
CA VAL A 416 -15.38 20.17 -8.02
C VAL A 416 -16.09 18.83 -8.21
N ASN A 417 -17.03 18.77 -9.15
CA ASN A 417 -17.85 17.57 -9.31
C ASN A 417 -17.12 16.42 -10.00
N ASN A 418 -16.24 16.72 -10.97
CA ASN A 418 -15.60 15.69 -11.80
C ASN A 418 -14.17 15.33 -11.33
N VAL A 419 -13.53 16.12 -10.48
CA VAL A 419 -12.16 15.87 -10.02
C VAL A 419 -12.06 15.91 -8.51
N GLN A 420 -12.38 17.04 -7.86
CA GLN A 420 -12.14 17.24 -6.44
C GLN A 420 -12.92 16.27 -5.55
N ASN A 421 -14.19 15.98 -5.88
CA ASN A 421 -15.02 15.06 -5.11
C ASN A 421 -14.41 13.65 -5.09
N TYR A 422 -13.92 13.15 -6.23
CA TYR A 422 -13.24 11.86 -6.32
C TYR A 422 -11.96 11.82 -5.50
N ILE A 423 -11.13 12.88 -5.59
CA ILE A 423 -9.91 12.99 -4.79
C ILE A 423 -10.24 13.00 -3.28
N SER A 424 -11.26 13.76 -2.88
CA SER A 424 -11.71 13.86 -1.49
C SER A 424 -12.28 12.53 -0.95
N ALA A 425 -12.85 11.71 -1.81
CA ALA A 425 -13.36 10.37 -1.47
C ALA A 425 -12.26 9.28 -1.51
N GLN A 426 -11.00 9.63 -1.76
CA GLN A 426 -9.88 8.69 -1.97
C GLN A 426 -10.04 7.81 -3.22
N GLU A 427 -10.87 8.24 -4.18
CA GLU A 427 -11.14 7.58 -5.46
C GLU A 427 -10.43 8.25 -6.65
N GLY A 428 -9.53 9.19 -6.38
CA GLY A 428 -8.79 9.93 -7.42
C GLY A 428 -7.94 9.03 -8.34
N ASN A 429 -7.56 7.85 -7.89
CA ASN A 429 -6.84 6.88 -8.72
C ASN A 429 -7.68 6.31 -9.87
N ASN A 430 -9.01 6.39 -9.78
CA ASN A 430 -9.94 5.90 -10.79
C ASN A 430 -10.20 6.94 -11.89
N LEU A 431 -9.77 8.18 -11.70
CA LEU A 431 -9.93 9.24 -12.69
C LEU A 431 -9.10 8.93 -13.95
N PRO A 432 -9.70 9.08 -15.15
CA PRO A 432 -8.96 8.98 -16.41
C PRO A 432 -8.08 10.21 -16.63
N VAL A 433 -7.09 10.09 -17.51
CA VAL A 433 -6.21 11.22 -17.88
C VAL A 433 -7.01 12.37 -18.50
N SER A 434 -8.06 12.09 -19.24
CA SER A 434 -8.96 13.10 -19.84
C SER A 434 -9.61 14.04 -18.81
N ALA A 435 -9.82 13.59 -17.57
CA ALA A 435 -10.34 14.45 -16.50
C ALA A 435 -9.44 15.67 -16.22
N PHE A 436 -8.17 15.63 -16.64
CA PHE A 436 -7.18 16.67 -16.39
C PHE A 436 -6.80 17.49 -17.64
N THR A 437 -7.45 17.28 -18.79
CA THR A 437 -7.09 17.98 -20.05
C THR A 437 -7.29 19.50 -19.99
N SER A 438 -8.19 19.98 -19.14
CA SER A 438 -8.36 21.42 -18.89
C SER A 438 -7.38 22.00 -17.85
N TYR A 439 -6.52 21.15 -17.25
CA TYR A 439 -5.63 21.50 -16.13
C TYR A 439 -4.19 21.02 -16.39
N VAL A 440 -3.75 21.03 -17.66
CA VAL A 440 -2.46 20.47 -18.11
C VAL A 440 -1.24 21.19 -17.51
N ASP A 441 -1.41 22.43 -17.08
CA ASP A 441 -0.39 23.25 -16.41
C ASP A 441 -0.40 23.09 -14.88
N GLY A 442 -1.29 22.24 -14.34
CA GLY A 442 -1.45 22.02 -12.90
C GLY A 442 -2.25 23.11 -12.17
N SER A 443 -2.78 24.09 -12.90
CA SER A 443 -3.67 25.10 -12.29
C SER A 443 -5.04 24.50 -11.96
N THR A 444 -5.72 25.12 -10.99
CA THR A 444 -7.12 24.84 -10.65
C THR A 444 -7.94 26.11 -10.79
N PRO A 445 -9.27 26.01 -10.99
CA PRO A 445 -10.12 27.21 -11.05
C PRO A 445 -9.95 28.09 -9.81
N ILE A 446 -9.81 29.39 -10.02
CA ILE A 446 -9.75 30.37 -8.93
C ILE A 446 -11.16 30.52 -8.34
N GLY A 447 -11.31 30.18 -7.06
CA GLY A 447 -12.59 30.21 -6.35
C GLY A 447 -12.54 30.84 -5.00
#